data_785e0616fb56cd528174972cda918fe6
#
_entry.id   785e0616fb56cd528174972cda918fe6
#
_cell.length_a   1.000
_cell.length_b   1.000
_cell.length_c   1.000
_cell.angle_alpha   90.00
_cell.angle_beta   90.00
_cell.angle_gamma   90.00
#
_symmetry.space_group_name_H-M   'P 1'
#
loop_
_entity.id
_entity.type
_entity.pdbx_description
1 polymer ?
#
loop_
_entity_poly.entity_id
_entity_poly.type
_entity_poly.pdbx_seq_one_letter_code
_entity_poly.pdbx_strand_id
1 'polypeptide(L)'
;MFALAAVLASLAGCMTAGSQPAALSTYANPVLDSDFPDPAILRGPDGFFYVYATQGPYEGGMLNIQAARSRDLVHWQRLGDALPVKPSWASRTQDFWAPHVHHADGRYLLYYSAKPDAALTDPSRGLCLAVAVSDRPEGPFTDMGRPLQCGESFINIDPMAYDDPATGRRLLYWGSGFGPIKVQELAPDRTSFAPGSRPVELLHVNSSDTPDNYQRLIEGAWVIRRDGYYYLFYSGDNCCGPNAHYAAMVARSRSATGPFETMAAATGAGNSVILGARGNWLAPGHNSVTEDAAGDHWLLYHAVDTRRPRTRASDDINSRRIMLLDRLRWRDGWPYVEVGGPSTGPEPAPAAGFGPRR
;
A
#
# COMPACT_ATOMS: atom_id res chain seq x y z
N MET A 1 -46.20 62.50 -51.37
CA MET A 1 -46.36 61.09 -50.95
C MET A 1 -45.02 60.61 -50.52
N PHE A 2 -44.79 60.57 -49.22
CA PHE A 2 -43.54 60.05 -48.63
C PHE A 2 -43.83 58.69 -47.99
N ALA A 3 -43.14 57.66 -48.45
CA ALA A 3 -43.23 56.30 -47.91
C ALA A 3 -42.20 56.13 -46.75
N LEU A 4 -42.70 55.81 -45.56
CA LEU A 4 -41.88 55.44 -44.39
C LEU A 4 -41.54 53.98 -44.49
N ALA A 5 -40.25 53.67 -44.54
CA ALA A 5 -39.73 52.29 -44.40
C ALA A 5 -39.43 52.03 -42.93
N ALA A 6 -40.10 51.06 -42.34
CA ALA A 6 -39.85 50.58 -41.01
C ALA A 6 -38.71 49.47 -41.01
N VAL A 7 -37.63 49.74 -40.33
CA VAL A 7 -36.55 48.76 -40.12
C VAL A 7 -36.83 47.93 -38.83
N LEU A 8 -37.09 46.65 -38.99
CA LEU A 8 -37.20 45.71 -37.90
C LEU A 8 -35.76 45.19 -37.52
N ALA A 9 -35.33 45.62 -36.39
CA ALA A 9 -34.05 45.03 -35.77
C ALA A 9 -34.38 43.74 -35.00
N SER A 10 -33.93 42.64 -35.53
CA SER A 10 -33.98 41.34 -34.84
C SER A 10 -32.85 41.21 -33.79
N LEU A 11 -33.22 41.24 -32.53
CA LEU A 11 -32.32 40.89 -31.40
C LEU A 11 -32.11 39.37 -31.36
N ALA A 12 -30.96 38.89 -31.84
CA ALA A 12 -30.51 37.54 -31.62
C ALA A 12 -29.97 37.42 -30.19
N GLY A 13 -30.74 36.84 -29.29
CA GLY A 13 -30.31 36.50 -27.94
C GLY A 13 -29.28 35.34 -27.98
N CYS A 14 -28.02 35.62 -27.65
CA CYS A 14 -27.03 34.58 -27.32
C CYS A 14 -27.48 33.86 -26.07
N MET A 15 -28.07 32.67 -26.21
CA MET A 15 -28.19 31.73 -25.12
C MET A 15 -26.79 31.17 -24.82
N THR A 16 -26.17 31.58 -23.73
CA THR A 16 -25.01 30.91 -23.16
C THR A 16 -25.47 29.54 -22.69
N ALA A 17 -25.04 28.49 -23.39
CA ALA A 17 -25.19 27.12 -22.92
C ALA A 17 -24.44 27.00 -21.58
N GLY A 18 -25.17 26.99 -20.48
CA GLY A 18 -24.63 26.67 -19.17
C GLY A 18 -24.01 25.28 -19.25
N SER A 19 -22.71 25.20 -19.05
CA SER A 19 -22.02 23.90 -18.86
C SER A 19 -22.66 23.21 -17.66
N GLN A 20 -23.39 22.12 -17.88
CA GLN A 20 -23.77 21.23 -16.81
C GLN A 20 -22.49 20.78 -16.09
N PRO A 21 -22.44 20.83 -14.76
CA PRO A 21 -21.32 20.25 -14.03
C PRO A 21 -21.19 18.81 -14.49
N ALA A 22 -19.98 18.41 -14.90
CA ALA A 22 -19.68 17.03 -15.24
C ALA A 22 -20.09 16.16 -14.05
N ALA A 23 -20.90 15.14 -14.30
CA ALA A 23 -21.26 14.19 -13.25
C ALA A 23 -19.96 13.62 -12.67
N LEU A 24 -19.81 13.68 -11.35
CA LEU A 24 -18.66 13.09 -10.68
C LEU A 24 -18.64 11.60 -11.04
N SER A 25 -17.53 11.14 -11.60
CA SER A 25 -17.33 9.72 -11.86
C SER A 25 -17.35 8.98 -10.52
N THR A 26 -17.99 7.82 -10.49
CA THR A 26 -18.04 6.96 -9.29
C THR A 26 -17.33 5.64 -9.56
N TYR A 27 -16.86 5.00 -8.50
CA TYR A 27 -16.31 3.66 -8.54
C TYR A 27 -16.95 2.81 -7.42
N ALA A 28 -16.74 1.50 -7.46
CA ALA A 28 -17.14 0.57 -6.40
C ALA A 28 -16.01 -0.44 -6.16
N ASN A 29 -15.82 -0.81 -4.90
CA ASN A 29 -14.89 -1.87 -4.52
C ASN A 29 -15.40 -3.27 -4.93
N PRO A 30 -14.50 -4.20 -5.33
CA PRO A 30 -13.05 -4.05 -5.39
C PRO A 30 -12.57 -3.33 -6.66
N VAL A 31 -11.44 -2.60 -6.60
CA VAL A 31 -10.82 -1.99 -7.78
C VAL A 31 -9.97 -2.99 -8.57
N LEU A 32 -9.56 -4.11 -7.96
CA LEU A 32 -8.94 -5.23 -8.65
C LEU A 32 -9.43 -6.56 -8.05
N ASP A 33 -10.35 -7.24 -8.75
CA ASP A 33 -11.00 -8.48 -8.33
C ASP A 33 -10.15 -9.72 -8.65
N SER A 34 -8.93 -9.76 -8.17
CA SER A 34 -8.05 -10.93 -8.21
C SER A 34 -7.29 -11.04 -6.89
N ASP A 35 -6.71 -12.22 -6.61
CA ASP A 35 -5.80 -12.36 -5.47
C ASP A 35 -4.59 -11.44 -5.70
N PHE A 36 -4.52 -10.36 -4.92
CA PHE A 36 -3.52 -9.29 -5.06
C PHE A 36 -3.19 -8.71 -3.67
N PRO A 37 -2.59 -9.52 -2.78
CA PRO A 37 -2.38 -9.14 -1.39
C PRO A 37 -1.23 -8.16 -1.23
N ASP A 38 -1.29 -7.39 -0.11
CA ASP A 38 -0.23 -6.50 0.33
C ASP A 38 0.12 -5.41 -0.71
N PRO A 39 -0.86 -4.66 -1.23
CA PRO A 39 -0.66 -3.73 -2.35
C PRO A 39 0.16 -2.52 -1.93
N ALA A 40 1.34 -2.35 -2.55
CA ALA A 40 2.22 -1.20 -2.35
C ALA A 40 2.23 -0.29 -3.59
N ILE A 41 1.78 0.95 -3.42
CA ILE A 41 1.61 1.89 -4.52
C ILE A 41 2.83 2.77 -4.74
N LEU A 42 3.14 3.02 -6.03
CA LEU A 42 4.11 4.00 -6.49
C LEU A 42 3.44 4.93 -7.50
N ARG A 43 3.58 6.23 -7.31
CA ARG A 43 3.23 7.20 -8.34
C ARG A 43 4.42 7.42 -9.27
N GLY A 44 4.30 6.96 -10.51
CA GLY A 44 5.34 7.12 -11.54
C GLY A 44 5.47 8.56 -12.05
N PRO A 45 6.65 8.95 -12.57
CA PRO A 45 6.86 10.25 -13.20
C PRO A 45 6.14 10.37 -14.55
N ASP A 46 5.73 9.27 -15.15
CA ASP A 46 5.00 9.15 -16.42
C ASP A 46 3.48 9.36 -16.28
N GLY A 47 3.02 9.67 -15.06
CA GLY A 47 1.61 9.90 -14.75
C GLY A 47 0.79 8.63 -14.55
N PHE A 48 1.42 7.46 -14.49
CA PHE A 48 0.77 6.24 -14.02
C PHE A 48 0.98 6.05 -12.51
N PHE A 49 0.04 5.39 -11.90
CA PHE A 49 0.22 4.68 -10.65
C PHE A 49 0.63 3.25 -10.98
N TYR A 50 1.61 2.75 -10.25
CA TYR A 50 2.04 1.36 -10.26
C TYR A 50 1.73 0.75 -8.91
N VAL A 51 1.27 -0.48 -8.89
CA VAL A 51 1.03 -1.22 -7.64
C VAL A 51 1.71 -2.58 -7.74
N TYR A 52 2.35 -2.98 -6.66
CA TYR A 52 3.04 -4.26 -6.55
C TYR A 52 2.42 -5.04 -5.39
N ALA A 53 2.42 -6.36 -5.50
CA ALA A 53 1.81 -7.22 -4.50
C ALA A 53 2.60 -8.51 -4.28
N THR A 54 2.35 -9.15 -3.17
CA THR A 54 2.83 -10.48 -2.83
C THR A 54 2.59 -11.46 -3.99
N GLN A 55 3.42 -12.48 -4.06
CA GLN A 55 3.27 -13.59 -5.02
C GLN A 55 1.82 -14.00 -5.22
N GLY A 56 1.48 -14.45 -6.39
CA GLY A 56 0.11 -14.89 -6.64
C GLY A 56 -0.07 -15.55 -8.01
N PRO A 57 -1.18 -16.30 -8.19
CA PRO A 57 -1.48 -16.96 -9.45
C PRO A 57 -1.93 -15.93 -10.51
N TYR A 58 -1.41 -16.08 -11.72
CA TYR A 58 -1.82 -15.30 -12.87
C TYR A 58 -1.63 -16.10 -14.17
N GLU A 59 -2.66 -16.18 -15.02
CA GLU A 59 -2.63 -16.85 -16.34
C GLU A 59 -2.04 -18.26 -16.31
N GLY A 60 -2.36 -19.03 -15.25
CA GLY A 60 -1.92 -20.42 -15.10
C GLY A 60 -0.51 -20.59 -14.52
N GLY A 61 0.21 -19.50 -14.25
CA GLY A 61 1.52 -19.47 -13.56
C GLY A 61 1.46 -18.87 -12.16
N MET A 62 2.60 -18.89 -11.49
CA MET A 62 2.81 -18.21 -10.21
C MET A 62 3.80 -17.07 -10.45
N LEU A 63 3.38 -15.84 -10.19
CA LEU A 63 4.25 -14.67 -10.20
C LEU A 63 4.98 -14.54 -8.86
N ASN A 64 6.23 -14.15 -8.88
CA ASN A 64 6.99 -13.87 -7.65
C ASN A 64 6.54 -12.55 -7.03
N ILE A 65 6.52 -11.47 -7.82
CA ILE A 65 5.98 -10.17 -7.41
C ILE A 65 4.98 -9.71 -8.47
N GLN A 66 3.73 -9.62 -8.07
CA GLN A 66 2.67 -9.16 -8.96
C GLN A 66 2.79 -7.67 -9.22
N ALA A 67 2.49 -7.21 -10.44
CA ALA A 67 2.46 -5.80 -10.78
C ALA A 67 1.22 -5.43 -11.60
N ALA A 68 0.73 -4.21 -11.38
CA ALA A 68 -0.31 -3.59 -12.19
C ALA A 68 -0.11 -2.08 -12.27
N ARG A 69 -0.76 -1.41 -13.24
CA ARG A 69 -0.73 0.05 -13.37
C ARG A 69 -2.10 0.62 -13.64
N SER A 70 -2.29 1.89 -13.27
CA SER A 70 -3.53 2.65 -13.48
C SER A 70 -3.23 4.12 -13.76
N ARG A 71 -4.15 4.82 -14.45
CA ARG A 71 -4.11 6.29 -14.56
C ARG A 71 -5.04 7.00 -13.58
N ASP A 72 -5.94 6.25 -12.94
CA ASP A 72 -7.06 6.81 -12.17
C ASP A 72 -7.31 6.11 -10.82
N LEU A 73 -6.43 5.18 -10.42
CA LEU A 73 -6.54 4.34 -9.20
C LEU A 73 -7.70 3.35 -9.20
N VAL A 74 -8.58 3.39 -10.19
CA VAL A 74 -9.79 2.56 -10.29
C VAL A 74 -9.63 1.45 -11.31
N HIS A 75 -9.13 1.79 -12.51
CA HIS A 75 -8.98 0.85 -13.62
C HIS A 75 -7.52 0.39 -13.72
N TRP A 76 -7.27 -0.89 -13.43
CA TRP A 76 -5.93 -1.45 -13.34
C TRP A 76 -5.62 -2.41 -14.48
N GLN A 77 -4.47 -2.21 -15.11
CA GLN A 77 -3.88 -3.12 -16.09
C GLN A 77 -2.84 -3.99 -15.40
N ARG A 78 -3.02 -5.32 -15.40
CA ARG A 78 -2.00 -6.27 -14.92
C ARG A 78 -0.79 -6.24 -15.85
N LEU A 79 0.41 -6.30 -15.27
CA LEU A 79 1.70 -6.23 -15.98
C LEU A 79 2.50 -7.54 -15.92
N GLY A 80 2.03 -8.52 -15.13
CA GLY A 80 2.73 -9.78 -14.92
C GLY A 80 3.69 -9.73 -13.72
N ASP A 81 4.82 -10.43 -13.86
CA ASP A 81 5.84 -10.58 -12.80
C ASP A 81 6.87 -9.47 -12.85
N ALA A 82 6.95 -8.64 -11.81
CA ALA A 82 7.98 -7.61 -11.69
C ALA A 82 9.36 -8.22 -11.39
N LEU A 83 9.42 -9.42 -10.78
CA LEU A 83 10.66 -10.13 -10.43
C LEU A 83 10.67 -11.54 -11.07
N PRO A 84 10.70 -11.66 -12.42
CA PRO A 84 10.51 -12.94 -13.09
C PRO A 84 11.67 -13.93 -12.88
N VAL A 85 12.86 -13.43 -12.52
CA VAL A 85 14.02 -14.28 -12.20
C VAL A 85 14.23 -14.29 -10.70
N LYS A 86 14.05 -15.45 -10.09
CA LYS A 86 14.30 -15.63 -8.66
C LYS A 86 15.77 -15.40 -8.31
N PRO A 87 16.07 -14.79 -7.16
CA PRO A 87 17.45 -14.65 -6.70
C PRO A 87 18.10 -16.01 -6.44
N SER A 88 19.40 -16.10 -6.63
CA SER A 88 20.16 -17.35 -6.44
C SER A 88 20.07 -17.93 -5.03
N TRP A 89 19.86 -17.09 -4.04
CA TRP A 89 19.73 -17.47 -2.64
C TRP A 89 18.32 -17.93 -2.23
N ALA A 90 17.30 -17.71 -3.08
CA ALA A 90 15.90 -18.11 -2.91
C ALA A 90 15.30 -18.70 -4.22
N SER A 91 16.11 -19.51 -4.91
CA SER A 91 15.78 -20.01 -6.26
C SER A 91 14.73 -21.14 -6.26
N ARG A 92 14.62 -21.86 -5.14
CA ARG A 92 13.74 -23.04 -4.99
C ARG A 92 12.50 -22.78 -4.14
N THR A 93 12.42 -21.62 -3.48
CA THR A 93 11.28 -21.21 -2.66
C THR A 93 10.25 -20.45 -3.48
N GLN A 94 9.06 -20.24 -2.93
CA GLN A 94 7.99 -19.44 -3.54
C GLN A 94 7.42 -18.40 -2.57
N ASP A 95 8.04 -18.16 -1.41
CA ASP A 95 7.59 -17.19 -0.41
C ASP A 95 8.17 -15.80 -0.71
N PHE A 96 7.60 -15.10 -1.72
CA PHE A 96 7.94 -13.73 -2.09
C PHE A 96 6.81 -12.80 -1.65
N TRP A 97 7.04 -12.00 -0.60
CA TRP A 97 5.98 -11.27 0.09
C TRP A 97 6.21 -9.77 0.19
N ALA A 98 5.09 -9.05 0.28
CA ALA A 98 4.97 -7.66 0.68
C ALA A 98 6.02 -6.74 0.05
N PRO A 99 5.98 -6.54 -1.26
CA PRO A 99 6.92 -5.69 -1.96
C PRO A 99 6.67 -4.21 -1.68
N HIS A 100 7.73 -3.41 -1.75
CA HIS A 100 7.65 -1.95 -1.83
C HIS A 100 8.62 -1.44 -2.90
N VAL A 101 8.15 -0.62 -3.83
CA VAL A 101 9.03 0.01 -4.81
C VAL A 101 9.26 1.47 -4.49
N HIS A 102 10.52 1.84 -4.39
CA HIS A 102 11.00 3.20 -4.17
C HIS A 102 11.69 3.74 -5.43
N HIS A 103 11.36 4.96 -5.85
CA HIS A 103 12.02 5.62 -6.98
C HIS A 103 12.99 6.66 -6.48
N ALA A 104 14.28 6.49 -6.77
CA ALA A 104 15.32 7.41 -6.40
C ALA A 104 16.49 7.38 -7.39
N ASP A 105 17.11 8.53 -7.62
CA ASP A 105 18.31 8.67 -8.46
C ASP A 105 18.15 8.06 -9.87
N GLY A 106 16.93 8.17 -10.44
CA GLY A 106 16.59 7.65 -11.77
C GLY A 106 16.43 6.13 -11.84
N ARG A 107 16.40 5.43 -10.71
CA ARG A 107 16.22 3.99 -10.61
C ARG A 107 15.05 3.62 -9.73
N TYR A 108 14.50 2.43 -9.92
CA TYR A 108 13.48 1.83 -9.11
C TYR A 108 14.10 0.72 -8.26
N LEU A 109 13.86 0.77 -6.95
CA LEU A 109 14.34 -0.21 -5.98
C LEU A 109 13.13 -0.96 -5.42
N LEU A 110 13.05 -2.24 -5.71
CA LEU A 110 12.04 -3.16 -5.20
C LEU A 110 12.58 -3.82 -3.93
N TYR A 111 12.06 -3.42 -2.78
CA TYR A 111 12.29 -4.13 -1.52
C TYR A 111 11.20 -5.19 -1.37
N TYR A 112 11.58 -6.36 -0.87
CA TYR A 112 10.66 -7.48 -0.71
C TYR A 112 11.16 -8.44 0.37
N SER A 113 10.31 -9.36 0.76
CA SER A 113 10.67 -10.43 1.68
C SER A 113 10.68 -11.74 0.94
N ALA A 114 11.66 -12.61 1.22
CA ALA A 114 11.66 -13.95 0.63
C ALA A 114 12.28 -14.99 1.58
N LYS A 115 11.84 -16.24 1.42
CA LYS A 115 12.38 -17.38 2.16
C LYS A 115 13.66 -17.87 1.48
N PRO A 116 14.80 -17.91 2.17
CA PRO A 116 16.05 -18.37 1.58
C PRO A 116 16.03 -19.88 1.35
N ASP A 117 16.73 -20.38 0.32
CA ASP A 117 16.86 -21.81 0.05
C ASP A 117 17.47 -22.59 1.23
N ALA A 118 18.28 -21.92 2.04
CA ALA A 118 18.84 -22.49 3.26
C ALA A 118 17.76 -22.89 4.29
N ALA A 119 16.60 -22.26 4.30
CA ALA A 119 15.47 -22.61 5.16
C ALA A 119 14.81 -23.95 4.79
N LEU A 120 15.08 -24.49 3.61
CA LEU A 120 14.61 -25.82 3.20
C LEU A 120 15.31 -26.96 3.94
N THR A 121 16.51 -26.70 4.47
CA THR A 121 17.32 -27.67 5.22
C THR A 121 17.51 -27.30 6.68
N ASP A 122 17.26 -26.02 7.03
CA ASP A 122 17.37 -25.50 8.41
C ASP A 122 16.08 -24.74 8.75
N PRO A 123 15.08 -25.38 9.39
CA PRO A 123 13.80 -24.77 9.73
C PRO A 123 13.89 -23.57 10.71
N SER A 124 15.02 -23.37 11.38
CA SER A 124 15.23 -22.19 12.23
C SER A 124 15.40 -20.91 11.43
N ARG A 125 15.74 -21.02 10.14
CA ARG A 125 15.88 -19.86 9.25
C ARG A 125 14.53 -19.38 8.75
N GLY A 126 14.23 -18.15 9.07
CA GLY A 126 13.04 -17.45 8.59
C GLY A 126 13.28 -16.65 7.31
N LEU A 127 12.37 -15.73 7.05
CA LEU A 127 12.40 -14.86 5.87
C LEU A 127 13.51 -13.81 5.97
N CYS A 128 13.92 -13.34 4.79
CA CYS A 128 14.93 -12.31 4.61
C CYS A 128 14.33 -11.09 3.91
N LEU A 129 14.77 -9.91 4.30
CA LEU A 129 14.61 -8.69 3.52
C LEU A 129 15.60 -8.70 2.36
N ALA A 130 15.17 -8.25 1.20
CA ALA A 130 16.00 -8.16 0.01
C ALA A 130 15.68 -6.92 -0.82
N VAL A 131 16.54 -6.60 -1.77
CA VAL A 131 16.35 -5.51 -2.72
C VAL A 131 16.73 -5.94 -4.13
N ALA A 132 15.92 -5.54 -5.10
CA ALA A 132 16.16 -5.67 -6.53
C ALA A 132 16.07 -4.30 -7.20
N VAL A 133 16.68 -4.13 -8.36
CA VAL A 133 16.74 -2.84 -9.06
C VAL A 133 16.23 -2.97 -10.50
N SER A 134 15.67 -1.87 -11.03
CA SER A 134 15.25 -1.72 -12.42
C SER A 134 15.36 -0.26 -12.85
N ASP A 135 15.52 -0.03 -14.16
CA ASP A 135 15.45 1.30 -14.78
C ASP A 135 13.98 1.70 -15.11
N ARG A 136 13.02 0.78 -14.93
CA ARG A 136 11.62 0.98 -15.26
C ARG A 136 10.72 0.54 -14.10
N PRO A 137 9.60 1.25 -13.88
CA PRO A 137 8.69 0.90 -12.79
C PRO A 137 8.04 -0.47 -12.94
N GLU A 138 7.74 -0.91 -14.17
CA GLU A 138 7.16 -2.24 -14.41
C GLU A 138 8.17 -3.39 -14.26
N GLY A 139 9.44 -3.10 -14.11
CA GLY A 139 10.50 -4.09 -14.15
C GLY A 139 10.95 -4.45 -15.57
N PRO A 140 11.57 -5.64 -15.81
CA PRO A 140 11.90 -6.62 -14.77
C PRO A 140 12.94 -6.07 -13.78
N PHE A 141 12.74 -6.41 -12.51
CA PHE A 141 13.71 -6.13 -11.47
C PHE A 141 14.75 -7.23 -11.39
N THR A 142 16.00 -6.85 -11.11
CA THR A 142 17.11 -7.77 -10.90
C THR A 142 17.57 -7.71 -9.45
N ASP A 143 17.55 -8.83 -8.74
CA ASP A 143 18.00 -8.93 -7.35
C ASP A 143 19.49 -8.63 -7.22
N MET A 144 19.89 -8.05 -6.08
CA MET A 144 21.28 -7.68 -5.80
C MET A 144 22.19 -8.88 -5.44
N GLY A 145 21.69 -10.11 -5.57
CA GLY A 145 22.43 -11.35 -5.37
C GLY A 145 22.60 -11.77 -3.91
N ARG A 146 22.11 -10.98 -2.98
CA ARG A 146 22.16 -11.26 -1.53
C ARG A 146 21.03 -10.57 -0.79
N PRO A 147 20.50 -11.17 0.30
CA PRO A 147 19.54 -10.48 1.15
C PRO A 147 20.21 -9.33 1.93
N LEU A 148 19.38 -8.35 2.33
CA LEU A 148 19.79 -7.26 3.23
C LEU A 148 19.98 -7.79 4.64
N GLN A 149 19.01 -8.59 5.12
CA GLN A 149 19.00 -9.17 6.47
C GLN A 149 18.09 -10.39 6.49
N CYS A 150 18.53 -11.46 7.13
CA CYS A 150 17.75 -12.65 7.44
C CYS A 150 17.56 -12.79 8.95
N GLY A 151 16.60 -13.60 9.36
CA GLY A 151 16.33 -13.88 10.78
C GLY A 151 15.61 -15.20 10.95
N GLU A 152 14.85 -15.29 12.03
CA GLU A 152 14.01 -16.44 12.35
C GLU A 152 12.57 -16.15 11.91
N SER A 153 11.76 -17.18 11.68
CA SER A 153 10.33 -17.04 11.39
C SER A 153 10.06 -16.00 10.30
N PHE A 154 9.11 -15.10 10.51
CA PHE A 154 8.74 -13.99 9.63
C PHE A 154 8.94 -12.60 10.27
N ILE A 155 9.96 -12.44 11.10
CA ILE A 155 10.30 -11.15 11.74
C ILE A 155 10.90 -10.13 10.79
N ASN A 156 11.45 -10.56 9.65
CA ASN A 156 12.02 -9.70 8.62
C ASN A 156 11.16 -9.75 7.35
N ILE A 157 9.99 -9.11 7.44
CA ILE A 157 9.07 -8.93 6.31
C ILE A 157 8.56 -7.50 6.25
N ASP A 158 7.81 -7.19 5.19
CA ASP A 158 7.07 -5.95 4.97
C ASP A 158 7.98 -4.72 4.91
N PRO A 159 9.01 -4.73 4.05
CA PRO A 159 9.90 -3.58 3.93
C PRO A 159 9.21 -2.39 3.26
N MET A 160 9.40 -1.19 3.82
CA MET A 160 8.97 0.08 3.25
C MET A 160 10.11 1.09 3.28
N ALA A 161 10.62 1.48 2.12
CA ALA A 161 11.67 2.49 2.00
C ALA A 161 11.09 3.91 1.99
N TYR A 162 11.77 4.83 2.65
CA TYR A 162 11.35 6.22 2.76
C TYR A 162 12.56 7.16 2.81
N ASP A 163 12.63 8.11 1.87
CA ASP A 163 13.58 9.20 1.94
C ASP A 163 12.96 10.33 2.75
N ASP A 164 13.52 10.60 3.92
CA ASP A 164 13.00 11.64 4.81
C ASP A 164 13.34 13.03 4.27
N PRO A 165 12.36 13.81 3.82
CA PRO A 165 12.60 15.13 3.23
C PRO A 165 13.07 16.18 4.26
N ALA A 166 12.91 15.91 5.55
CA ALA A 166 13.33 16.86 6.61
C ALA A 166 14.79 16.69 7.00
N THR A 167 15.32 15.47 6.91
CA THR A 167 16.69 15.16 7.36
C THR A 167 17.60 14.66 6.24
N GLY A 168 17.05 14.29 5.09
CA GLY A 168 17.79 13.67 3.99
C GLY A 168 18.20 12.21 4.27
N ARG A 169 17.76 11.62 5.39
CA ARG A 169 18.04 10.22 5.72
C ARG A 169 17.22 9.28 4.83
N ARG A 170 17.84 8.16 4.49
CA ARG A 170 17.22 7.07 3.73
C ARG A 170 16.88 5.97 4.70
N LEU A 171 15.62 5.67 4.85
CA LEU A 171 15.10 4.80 5.90
C LEU A 171 14.44 3.57 5.30
N LEU A 172 14.60 2.43 5.94
CA LEU A 172 13.83 1.22 5.67
C LEU A 172 13.07 0.87 6.95
N TYR A 173 11.73 0.79 6.84
CA TYR A 173 10.86 0.29 7.88
C TYR A 173 10.52 -1.16 7.58
N TRP A 174 10.37 -2.01 8.60
CA TRP A 174 9.96 -3.40 8.46
C TRP A 174 9.55 -3.99 9.80
N GLY A 175 8.99 -5.18 9.79
CA GLY A 175 8.78 -5.98 11.00
C GLY A 175 7.43 -6.67 11.04
N SER A 176 7.44 -7.82 11.67
CA SER A 176 6.30 -8.66 12.00
C SER A 176 6.75 -9.79 12.95
N GLY A 177 6.11 -10.95 12.89
CA GLY A 177 6.55 -12.16 13.59
C GLY A 177 6.42 -12.08 15.11
N PHE A 178 5.42 -11.35 15.60
CA PHE A 178 5.20 -11.04 17.02
C PHE A 178 6.28 -10.15 17.64
N GLY A 179 7.13 -9.55 16.80
CA GLY A 179 8.13 -8.56 17.17
C GLY A 179 7.69 -7.12 16.87
N PRO A 180 8.53 -6.13 17.17
CA PRO A 180 8.25 -4.73 16.90
C PRO A 180 8.37 -4.38 15.42
N ILE A 181 7.65 -3.34 14.98
CA ILE A 181 7.99 -2.60 13.77
C ILE A 181 9.25 -1.78 14.04
N LYS A 182 10.20 -1.82 13.09
CA LYS A 182 11.53 -1.22 13.19
C LYS A 182 11.80 -0.28 12.05
N VAL A 183 12.82 0.56 12.23
CA VAL A 183 13.40 1.40 11.17
C VAL A 183 14.92 1.40 11.29
N GLN A 184 15.61 1.39 10.15
CA GLN A 184 17.07 1.54 10.08
C GLN A 184 17.46 2.38 8.87
N GLU A 185 18.58 3.08 8.97
CA GLU A 185 19.11 3.89 7.89
C GLU A 185 19.78 3.03 6.81
N LEU A 186 19.44 3.29 5.56
CA LEU A 186 20.06 2.71 4.39
C LEU A 186 21.32 3.51 3.98
N ALA A 187 22.27 2.84 3.39
CA ALA A 187 23.42 3.44 2.72
C ALA A 187 22.97 4.35 1.55
N PRO A 188 23.84 5.24 1.04
CA PRO A 188 23.51 6.15 -0.06
C PRO A 188 22.96 5.47 -1.31
N ASP A 189 23.43 4.26 -1.64
CA ASP A 189 22.97 3.46 -2.76
C ASP A 189 21.63 2.74 -2.54
N ARG A 190 21.12 2.75 -1.28
CA ARG A 190 19.88 2.09 -0.83
C ARG A 190 19.84 0.57 -1.00
N THR A 191 20.99 -0.06 -1.28
CA THR A 191 21.09 -1.52 -1.47
C THR A 191 21.70 -2.25 -0.29
N SER A 192 22.01 -1.53 0.79
CA SER A 192 22.49 -2.05 2.07
C SER A 192 22.11 -1.09 3.21
N PHE A 193 22.23 -1.55 4.45
CA PHE A 193 22.14 -0.67 5.61
C PHE A 193 23.39 0.19 5.74
N ALA A 194 23.22 1.43 6.23
CA ALA A 194 24.33 2.35 6.45
C ALA A 194 25.33 1.76 7.47
N PRO A 195 26.65 1.86 7.22
CA PRO A 195 27.67 1.36 8.15
C PRO A 195 27.48 1.93 9.55
N GLY A 196 27.47 1.08 10.55
CA GLY A 196 27.30 1.47 11.95
C GLY A 196 25.86 1.80 12.36
N SER A 197 24.91 1.87 11.43
CA SER A 197 23.50 2.02 11.77
C SER A 197 22.96 0.77 12.49
N ARG A 198 21.95 0.99 13.33
CA ARG A 198 21.25 -0.09 14.04
C ARG A 198 19.73 0.12 13.90
N PRO A 199 18.94 -0.96 13.92
CA PRO A 199 17.50 -0.83 13.93
C PRO A 199 17.01 -0.13 15.21
N VAL A 200 16.02 0.74 15.03
CA VAL A 200 15.28 1.39 16.11
C VAL A 200 13.88 0.79 16.13
N GLU A 201 13.43 0.33 17.29
CA GLU A 201 12.08 -0.19 17.48
C GLU A 201 11.09 0.97 17.63
N LEU A 202 9.98 0.91 16.88
CA LEU A 202 9.02 2.01 16.79
C LEU A 202 7.70 1.71 17.49
N LEU A 203 7.13 0.54 17.24
CA LEU A 203 5.87 0.07 17.80
C LEU A 203 6.06 -1.37 18.25
N HIS A 204 5.44 -1.70 19.39
CA HIS A 204 5.51 -3.03 19.99
C HIS A 204 4.15 -3.72 19.94
N VAL A 205 4.18 -5.04 19.92
CA VAL A 205 2.99 -5.87 20.05
C VAL A 205 2.34 -5.67 21.43
N ASN A 206 1.03 -5.86 21.47
CA ASN A 206 0.26 -5.89 22.70
C ASN A 206 -0.41 -7.27 22.83
N SER A 207 0.00 -8.06 23.79
CA SER A 207 -0.45 -9.43 23.99
C SER A 207 -1.78 -9.56 24.78
N SER A 208 -2.49 -8.45 25.04
CA SER A 208 -3.78 -8.53 25.75
C SER A 208 -4.77 -9.41 24.98
N ASP A 209 -5.50 -10.26 25.71
CA ASP A 209 -6.48 -11.17 25.13
C ASP A 209 -7.88 -10.55 25.12
N THR A 210 -8.03 -9.44 24.39
CA THR A 210 -9.32 -8.79 24.16
C THR A 210 -9.76 -8.99 22.71
N PRO A 211 -11.05 -9.17 22.41
CA PRO A 211 -11.52 -9.40 21.04
C PRO A 211 -11.15 -8.29 20.05
N ASP A 212 -11.05 -7.05 20.54
CA ASP A 212 -10.73 -5.88 19.70
C ASP A 212 -9.23 -5.55 19.67
N ASN A 213 -8.38 -6.46 20.14
CA ASN A 213 -6.94 -6.28 20.10
C ASN A 213 -6.35 -6.73 18.75
N TYR A 214 -6.16 -5.79 17.87
CA TYR A 214 -5.45 -5.99 16.59
C TYR A 214 -3.92 -5.89 16.72
N GLN A 215 -3.36 -5.73 17.92
CA GLN A 215 -1.92 -5.51 18.10
C GLN A 215 -1.18 -6.75 18.65
N ARG A 216 -1.79 -7.93 18.65
CA ARG A 216 -1.11 -9.18 19.03
C ARG A 216 0.03 -9.54 18.05
N LEU A 217 -0.12 -9.15 16.82
CA LEU A 217 0.89 -9.13 15.76
C LEU A 217 0.74 -7.78 15.05
N ILE A 218 1.84 -7.13 14.68
CA ILE A 218 1.82 -5.87 13.93
C ILE A 218 2.80 -5.94 12.77
N GLU A 219 2.39 -5.38 11.60
CA GLU A 219 3.15 -5.47 10.36
C GLU A 219 2.69 -4.42 9.33
N GLY A 220 3.16 -4.51 8.08
CA GLY A 220 2.67 -3.70 6.98
C GLY A 220 2.92 -2.21 7.16
N ALA A 221 4.12 -1.81 7.58
CA ALA A 221 4.48 -0.43 7.82
C ALA A 221 4.38 0.42 6.54
N TRP A 222 3.67 1.56 6.63
CA TRP A 222 3.64 2.59 5.59
C TRP A 222 3.76 3.98 6.20
N VAL A 223 4.72 4.80 5.76
CA VAL A 223 4.98 6.12 6.34
C VAL A 223 4.70 7.23 5.33
N ILE A 224 3.96 8.24 5.77
CA ILE A 224 3.81 9.51 5.06
C ILE A 224 4.13 10.67 6.00
N ARG A 225 4.49 11.83 5.45
CA ARG A 225 4.68 13.06 6.20
C ARG A 225 3.59 14.07 5.85
N ARG A 226 2.90 14.59 6.88
CA ARG A 226 1.86 15.61 6.72
C ARG A 226 1.86 16.57 7.92
N ASP A 227 1.73 17.88 7.68
CA ASP A 227 1.58 18.91 8.70
C ASP A 227 2.64 18.84 9.82
N GLY A 228 3.87 18.45 9.44
CA GLY A 228 5.01 18.34 10.37
C GLY A 228 4.99 17.08 11.24
N TYR A 229 4.08 16.14 11.00
CA TYR A 229 4.08 14.80 11.59
C TYR A 229 4.44 13.75 10.55
N TYR A 230 5.04 12.65 11.00
CA TYR A 230 5.15 11.37 10.30
C TYR A 230 4.03 10.48 10.81
N TYR A 231 3.22 9.96 9.90
CA TYR A 231 2.16 9.02 10.19
C TYR A 231 2.63 7.64 9.75
N LEU A 232 2.73 6.73 10.71
CA LEU A 232 3.02 5.32 10.48
C LEU A 232 1.70 4.57 10.48
N PHE A 233 1.25 4.18 9.30
CA PHE A 233 0.18 3.22 9.11
C PHE A 233 0.76 1.83 9.30
N TYR A 234 0.03 0.96 9.96
CA TYR A 234 0.41 -0.42 10.18
C TYR A 234 -0.85 -1.26 10.29
N SER A 235 -0.71 -2.54 10.12
CA SER A 235 -1.82 -3.47 10.25
C SER A 235 -1.51 -4.51 11.32
N GLY A 236 -2.52 -5.19 11.77
CA GLY A 236 -2.23 -6.16 12.81
C GLY A 236 -3.28 -7.22 13.00
N ASP A 237 -2.88 -8.20 13.76
CA ASP A 237 -3.44 -9.50 14.02
C ASP A 237 -3.36 -10.43 12.80
N ASN A 238 -4.29 -11.32 12.56
CA ASN A 238 -4.22 -12.38 11.56
C ASN A 238 -4.76 -11.93 10.18
N CYS A 239 -3.88 -11.71 9.22
CA CYS A 239 -4.24 -11.20 7.90
C CYS A 239 -5.15 -12.12 7.08
N CYS A 240 -5.12 -13.41 7.36
CA CYS A 240 -5.54 -14.39 6.36
C CYS A 240 -5.86 -15.76 6.99
N GLY A 241 -6.38 -16.67 6.16
CA GLY A 241 -6.79 -17.99 6.60
C GLY A 241 -8.19 -18.03 7.23
N PRO A 242 -8.57 -19.16 7.85
CA PRO A 242 -9.91 -19.35 8.38
C PRO A 242 -10.27 -18.42 9.52
N ASN A 243 -9.28 -17.94 10.28
CA ASN A 243 -9.46 -17.06 11.44
C ASN A 243 -8.96 -15.63 11.14
N ALA A 244 -9.13 -15.17 9.91
CA ALA A 244 -8.71 -13.83 9.51
C ALA A 244 -9.39 -12.75 10.39
N HIS A 245 -8.57 -11.96 11.07
CA HIS A 245 -8.96 -10.87 11.97
C HIS A 245 -7.88 -9.80 11.88
N TYR A 246 -8.02 -8.87 10.93
CA TYR A 246 -7.01 -7.90 10.56
C TYR A 246 -7.62 -6.51 10.42
N ALA A 247 -6.87 -5.48 10.75
CA ALA A 247 -7.28 -4.10 10.62
C ALA A 247 -6.08 -3.18 10.37
N ALA A 248 -6.29 -2.07 9.65
CA ALA A 248 -5.29 -1.01 9.55
C ALA A 248 -5.42 -0.01 10.69
N MET A 249 -4.28 0.35 11.26
CA MET A 249 -4.10 1.24 12.40
C MET A 249 -3.13 2.37 12.07
N VAL A 250 -3.04 3.36 12.96
CA VAL A 250 -2.14 4.49 12.77
C VAL A 250 -1.49 4.95 14.07
N ALA A 251 -0.23 5.36 13.94
CA ALA A 251 0.53 6.10 14.96
C ALA A 251 1.19 7.33 14.29
N ARG A 252 1.60 8.33 15.08
CA ARG A 252 2.29 9.51 14.56
C ARG A 252 3.49 9.92 15.41
N SER A 253 4.43 10.63 14.81
CA SER A 253 5.61 11.17 15.47
C SER A 253 6.04 12.49 14.84
N ARG A 254 6.83 13.29 15.55
CA ARG A 254 7.55 14.44 14.98
C ARG A 254 8.86 14.06 14.29
N SER A 255 9.30 12.81 14.43
CA SER A 255 10.52 12.27 13.83
C SER A 255 10.20 11.01 13.03
N ALA A 256 10.85 10.83 11.87
CA ALA A 256 10.73 9.63 11.06
C ALA A 256 11.19 8.35 11.80
N THR A 257 12.06 8.51 12.78
CA THR A 257 12.58 7.39 13.61
C THR A 257 11.94 7.33 15.00
N GLY A 258 10.78 7.96 15.19
CA GLY A 258 10.03 7.90 16.45
C GLY A 258 10.56 8.87 17.55
N PRO A 259 10.07 8.70 18.78
CA PRO A 259 9.02 7.74 19.17
C PRO A 259 7.67 8.03 18.52
N PHE A 260 6.95 6.97 18.16
CA PHE A 260 5.60 7.07 17.62
C PHE A 260 4.56 6.91 18.73
N GLU A 261 3.56 7.78 18.72
CA GLU A 261 2.39 7.74 19.59
C GLU A 261 1.21 7.14 18.81
N THR A 262 0.60 6.08 19.31
CA THR A 262 -0.59 5.48 18.68
C THR A 262 -1.78 6.40 18.79
N MET A 263 -2.73 6.32 17.86
CA MET A 263 -3.95 7.13 17.90
C MET A 263 -4.73 6.91 19.20
N ALA A 264 -4.82 5.66 19.67
CA ALA A 264 -5.49 5.33 20.93
C ALA A 264 -4.83 6.05 22.13
N ALA A 265 -3.51 6.04 22.24
CA ALA A 265 -2.79 6.72 23.32
C ALA A 265 -2.99 8.24 23.27
N ALA A 266 -2.93 8.83 22.08
CA ALA A 266 -3.06 10.27 21.90
C ALA A 266 -4.47 10.81 22.14
N THR A 267 -5.50 10.02 21.84
CA THR A 267 -6.90 10.48 21.83
C THR A 267 -7.75 9.90 22.96
N GLY A 268 -7.26 8.89 23.66
CA GLY A 268 -8.03 8.13 24.64
C GLY A 268 -9.05 7.17 24.00
N ALA A 269 -8.96 6.92 22.67
CA ALA A 269 -9.81 5.94 22.00
C ALA A 269 -9.49 4.50 22.45
N GLY A 270 -10.44 3.60 22.33
CA GLY A 270 -10.26 2.21 22.74
C GLY A 270 -9.22 1.44 21.91
N ASN A 271 -9.02 1.85 20.64
CA ASN A 271 -8.00 1.29 19.74
C ASN A 271 -7.55 2.35 18.71
N SER A 272 -6.55 2.00 17.89
CA SER A 272 -5.99 2.87 16.83
C SER A 272 -6.49 2.52 15.43
N VAL A 273 -7.55 1.72 15.31
CA VAL A 273 -8.10 1.24 14.04
C VAL A 273 -8.72 2.39 13.26
N ILE A 274 -8.30 2.55 12.02
CA ILE A 274 -8.88 3.48 11.04
C ILE A 274 -9.65 2.76 9.94
N LEU A 275 -9.39 1.45 9.76
CA LEU A 275 -10.03 0.61 8.77
C LEU A 275 -10.19 -0.80 9.35
N GLY A 276 -11.41 -1.18 9.70
CA GLY A 276 -11.80 -2.49 10.21
C GLY A 276 -12.77 -3.23 9.29
N ALA A 277 -13.12 -4.47 9.62
CA ALA A 277 -14.09 -5.27 8.85
C ALA A 277 -15.44 -4.57 8.72
N ARG A 278 -16.08 -4.65 7.53
CA ARG A 278 -17.38 -4.05 7.28
C ARG A 278 -18.11 -4.74 6.13
N GLY A 279 -19.39 -5.03 6.34
CA GLY A 279 -20.24 -5.71 5.34
C GLY A 279 -19.69 -7.08 4.98
N ASN A 280 -19.40 -7.30 3.71
CA ASN A 280 -18.78 -8.53 3.21
C ASN A 280 -17.24 -8.48 3.17
N TRP A 281 -16.63 -7.40 3.61
CA TRP A 281 -15.19 -7.23 3.63
C TRP A 281 -14.62 -7.62 4.99
N LEU A 282 -13.86 -8.69 5.03
CA LEU A 282 -13.18 -9.21 6.22
C LEU A 282 -11.68 -8.93 6.12
N ALA A 283 -11.04 -8.73 7.28
CA ALA A 283 -9.60 -8.57 7.41
C ALA A 283 -8.99 -7.52 6.46
N PRO A 284 -9.52 -6.28 6.40
CA PRO A 284 -8.92 -5.23 5.58
C PRO A 284 -7.62 -4.73 6.21
N GLY A 285 -6.56 -4.59 5.41
CA GLY A 285 -5.30 -4.06 5.92
C GLY A 285 -4.16 -4.16 4.92
N HIS A 286 -2.93 -4.08 5.44
CA HIS A 286 -1.68 -3.99 4.68
C HIS A 286 -1.78 -2.93 3.59
N ASN A 287 -1.95 -1.71 4.06
CA ASN A 287 -2.27 -0.58 3.20
C ASN A 287 -1.06 0.18 2.69
N SER A 288 -1.26 0.83 1.56
CA SER A 288 -0.41 1.91 1.06
C SER A 288 -1.23 3.18 0.84
N VAL A 289 -0.58 4.35 0.89
CA VAL A 289 -1.22 5.66 0.75
C VAL A 289 -0.66 6.40 -0.44
N THR A 290 -1.53 7.04 -1.22
CA THR A 290 -1.16 7.92 -2.33
C THR A 290 -2.05 9.15 -2.36
N GLU A 291 -1.71 10.10 -3.24
CA GLU A 291 -2.52 11.29 -3.50
C GLU A 291 -3.04 11.26 -4.93
N ASP A 292 -4.27 11.70 -5.12
CA ASP A 292 -4.84 11.92 -6.44
C ASP A 292 -4.44 13.29 -7.03
N ALA A 293 -4.97 13.66 -8.21
CA ALA A 293 -4.64 14.92 -8.87
C ALA A 293 -5.13 16.18 -8.10
N ALA A 294 -6.10 16.03 -7.24
CA ALA A 294 -6.60 17.10 -6.37
C ALA A 294 -5.81 17.24 -5.07
N GLY A 295 -4.89 16.29 -4.78
CA GLY A 295 -4.15 16.23 -3.52
C GLY A 295 -4.93 15.53 -2.40
N ASP A 296 -6.01 14.84 -2.74
CA ASP A 296 -6.74 14.01 -1.81
C ASP A 296 -5.99 12.70 -1.56
N HIS A 297 -5.93 12.26 -0.30
CA HIS A 297 -5.28 11.02 0.06
C HIS A 297 -6.21 9.82 -0.17
N TRP A 298 -5.62 8.74 -0.65
CA TRP A 298 -6.28 7.47 -0.94
C TRP A 298 -5.53 6.32 -0.32
N LEU A 299 -6.27 5.39 0.23
CA LEU A 299 -5.77 4.16 0.86
C LEU A 299 -6.05 2.99 -0.08
N LEU A 300 -4.98 2.34 -0.57
CA LEU A 300 -5.06 1.03 -1.22
C LEU A 300 -4.72 -0.02 -0.18
N TYR A 301 -5.47 -1.10 -0.16
CA TYR A 301 -5.30 -2.17 0.81
C TYR A 301 -5.91 -3.47 0.29
N HIS A 302 -5.65 -4.57 0.95
CA HIS A 302 -6.36 -5.79 0.62
C HIS A 302 -7.50 -6.07 1.63
N ALA A 303 -8.50 -6.83 1.18
CA ALA A 303 -9.52 -7.43 2.04
C ALA A 303 -9.97 -8.77 1.48
N VAL A 304 -10.62 -9.59 2.32
CA VAL A 304 -11.23 -10.86 1.94
C VAL A 304 -12.73 -10.65 1.72
N ASP A 305 -13.23 -10.99 0.54
CA ASP A 305 -14.68 -11.03 0.29
C ASP A 305 -15.27 -12.31 0.88
N THR A 306 -16.12 -12.18 1.91
CA THR A 306 -16.75 -13.32 2.58
C THR A 306 -17.62 -14.19 1.65
N ARG A 307 -18.04 -13.65 0.50
CA ARG A 307 -18.80 -14.38 -0.53
C ARG A 307 -17.91 -15.29 -1.39
N ARG A 308 -16.61 -14.96 -1.51
CA ARG A 308 -15.59 -15.70 -2.25
C ARG A 308 -14.23 -15.64 -1.52
N PRO A 309 -14.13 -16.22 -0.31
CA PRO A 309 -13.00 -16.00 0.58
C PRO A 309 -11.71 -16.74 0.19
N ARG A 310 -11.78 -17.66 -0.78
CA ARG A 310 -10.68 -18.54 -1.16
C ARG A 310 -10.29 -18.38 -2.63
N THR A 311 -9.02 -18.55 -2.91
CA THR A 311 -8.49 -18.60 -4.28
C THR A 311 -9.02 -19.84 -5.01
N ARG A 312 -9.14 -20.97 -4.31
CA ARG A 312 -9.75 -22.21 -4.78
C ARG A 312 -10.74 -22.72 -3.73
N ALA A 313 -11.83 -23.31 -4.15
CA ALA A 313 -12.87 -23.83 -3.22
C ALA A 313 -12.33 -24.91 -2.28
N SER A 314 -11.30 -25.64 -2.68
CA SER A 314 -10.63 -26.68 -1.89
C SER A 314 -9.49 -26.14 -1.01
N ASP A 315 -9.23 -24.84 -1.00
CA ASP A 315 -8.15 -24.24 -0.22
C ASP A 315 -8.69 -23.76 1.12
N ASP A 316 -8.45 -24.53 2.17
CA ASP A 316 -8.92 -24.18 3.52
C ASP A 316 -7.99 -23.21 4.27
N ILE A 317 -6.80 -22.91 3.73
CA ILE A 317 -5.75 -22.16 4.41
C ILE A 317 -5.61 -20.75 3.83
N ASN A 318 -5.55 -20.62 2.49
CA ASN A 318 -5.21 -19.37 1.86
C ASN A 318 -6.44 -18.53 1.54
N SER A 319 -6.48 -17.33 2.06
CA SER A 319 -7.50 -16.34 1.71
C SER A 319 -7.23 -15.73 0.34
N ARG A 320 -8.29 -15.46 -0.39
CA ARG A 320 -8.25 -14.62 -1.58
C ARG A 320 -8.33 -13.16 -1.11
N ARG A 321 -7.20 -12.47 -1.14
CA ARG A 321 -7.06 -11.08 -0.70
C ARG A 321 -7.09 -10.16 -1.92
N ILE A 322 -8.18 -9.46 -2.13
CA ILE A 322 -8.41 -8.61 -3.30
C ILE A 322 -8.15 -7.15 -2.98
N MET A 323 -7.79 -6.36 -3.98
CA MET A 323 -7.41 -4.96 -3.77
C MET A 323 -8.62 -4.02 -3.78
N LEU A 324 -8.71 -3.22 -2.74
CA LEU A 324 -9.71 -2.20 -2.51
C LEU A 324 -9.06 -0.80 -2.43
N LEU A 325 -9.91 0.21 -2.61
CA LEU A 325 -9.54 1.62 -2.57
C LEU A 325 -10.59 2.38 -1.75
N ASP A 326 -10.15 3.20 -0.80
CA ASP A 326 -11.02 4.14 -0.10
C ASP A 326 -10.32 5.47 0.15
N ARG A 327 -11.10 6.55 0.24
CA ARG A 327 -10.58 7.87 0.50
C ARG A 327 -10.14 8.00 1.96
N LEU A 328 -8.90 8.44 2.15
CA LEU A 328 -8.35 8.75 3.46
C LEU A 328 -8.63 10.24 3.78
N ARG A 329 -9.38 10.48 4.83
CA ARG A 329 -9.74 11.82 5.31
C ARG A 329 -8.97 12.17 6.58
N TRP A 330 -9.04 13.44 6.97
CA TRP A 330 -8.32 13.97 8.12
C TRP A 330 -9.26 14.74 9.04
N ARG A 331 -9.18 14.46 10.34
CA ARG A 331 -9.91 15.17 11.40
C ARG A 331 -9.04 15.25 12.64
N ASP A 332 -8.93 16.45 13.23
CA ASP A 332 -8.17 16.69 14.47
C ASP A 332 -6.72 16.19 14.42
N GLY A 333 -6.11 16.26 13.22
CA GLY A 333 -4.74 15.81 12.99
C GLY A 333 -4.56 14.29 12.93
N TRP A 334 -5.65 13.52 12.73
CA TRP A 334 -5.62 12.06 12.53
C TRP A 334 -6.31 11.64 11.24
N PRO A 335 -5.78 10.63 10.54
CA PRO A 335 -6.44 10.07 9.38
C PRO A 335 -7.59 9.15 9.79
N TYR A 336 -8.61 9.07 8.93
CA TYR A 336 -9.72 8.14 9.08
C TYR A 336 -10.29 7.76 7.71
N VAL A 337 -10.86 6.58 7.61
CA VAL A 337 -11.70 6.16 6.49
C VAL A 337 -13.16 6.41 6.87
N GLU A 338 -13.96 6.93 5.92
CA GLU A 338 -15.38 7.16 6.15
C GLU A 338 -16.02 5.86 6.65
N VAL A 339 -16.85 5.91 7.66
CA VAL A 339 -17.49 4.75 8.30
C VAL A 339 -16.54 3.70 8.94
N GLY A 340 -15.24 3.96 9.03
CA GLY A 340 -14.27 3.10 9.70
C GLY A 340 -14.03 1.73 9.07
N GLY A 341 -14.41 1.53 7.81
CA GLY A 341 -14.26 0.26 7.11
C GLY A 341 -14.40 0.42 5.59
N PRO A 342 -14.21 -0.66 4.81
CA PRO A 342 -14.31 -0.62 3.36
C PRO A 342 -15.68 -0.14 2.87
N SER A 343 -15.68 0.65 1.80
CA SER A 343 -16.92 1.05 1.13
C SER A 343 -17.65 -0.16 0.55
N THR A 344 -18.98 -0.17 0.69
CA THR A 344 -19.84 -1.28 0.24
C THR A 344 -20.79 -0.89 -0.89
N GLY A 345 -20.68 0.35 -1.37
CA GLY A 345 -21.47 0.92 -2.47
C GLY A 345 -20.62 1.82 -3.35
N PRO A 346 -21.26 2.48 -4.34
CA PRO A 346 -20.57 3.46 -5.19
C PRO A 346 -20.06 4.66 -4.37
N GLU A 347 -18.81 5.05 -4.62
CA GLU A 347 -18.14 6.20 -4.03
C GLU A 347 -17.63 7.16 -5.12
N PRO A 348 -17.45 8.45 -4.82
CA PRO A 348 -16.80 9.38 -5.73
C PRO A 348 -15.39 8.88 -6.09
N ALA A 349 -15.10 8.83 -7.38
CA ALA A 349 -13.79 8.40 -7.87
C ALA A 349 -12.69 9.43 -7.56
N PRO A 350 -11.41 8.97 -7.46
CA PRO A 350 -10.27 9.87 -7.41
C PRO A 350 -10.25 10.86 -8.55
N ALA A 351 -9.73 12.06 -8.32
CA ALA A 351 -9.52 13.04 -9.36
C ALA A 351 -8.49 12.51 -10.38
N ALA A 352 -8.94 12.28 -11.62
CA ALA A 352 -8.09 11.85 -12.72
C ALA A 352 -7.38 13.05 -13.39
N GLY A 353 -6.28 12.79 -14.10
CA GLY A 353 -5.64 13.79 -14.94
C GLY A 353 -4.26 14.25 -14.49
N PHE A 354 -3.44 13.34 -13.98
CA PHE A 354 -2.04 13.64 -13.73
C PHE A 354 -1.28 13.92 -15.03
N GLY A 355 -0.84 15.18 -15.18
CA GLY A 355 0.27 15.45 -16.05
C GLY A 355 1.58 14.91 -15.43
N PRO A 356 2.67 14.74 -16.21
CA PRO A 356 3.97 14.36 -15.67
C PRO A 356 4.38 15.34 -14.55
N ARG A 357 4.91 14.83 -13.45
CA ARG A 357 5.51 15.68 -12.40
C ARG A 357 6.67 16.44 -13.04
N ARG A 358 6.62 17.76 -12.97
CA ARG A 358 7.72 18.64 -13.40
C ARG A 358 8.85 18.61 -12.39
#